data_703731076801a7d73eef7813ee6d2d7a
#
_entry.id   703731076801a7d73eef7813ee6d2d7a
#
_cell.length_a   1.000
_cell.length_b   1.000
_cell.length_c   1.000
_cell.angle_alpha   90.00
_cell.angle_beta   90.00
_cell.angle_gamma   90.00
#
_symmetry.space_group_name_H-M   'P 1'
#
loop_
_entity.id
_entity.type
_entity.pdbx_description
1 polymer ?
#
loop_
_entity_poly.entity_id
_entity_poly.type
_entity_poly.pdbx_seq_one_letter_code
_entity_poly.pdbx_strand_id
1 'polypeptide(L)'
;MLTGKQRSYLKTLANGLEDLMQIGKGGVTENVIKQISDALEARELIKIKILNNSMLEAKNTANEIAEAVRAEYVQSIGNKFVLYRESKEKQINLPK
;
A
#
# COMPACT_ATOMS: atom_id res chain seq x y z
N MET A 1 14.71 2.54 -0.99
CA MET A 1 14.32 1.46 -1.91
C MET A 1 14.41 0.10 -1.22
N LEU A 2 13.44 -0.75 -1.41
CA LEU A 2 13.44 -2.08 -0.79
C LEU A 2 14.35 -3.05 -1.54
N THR A 3 15.09 -3.87 -0.79
CA THR A 3 15.80 -4.99 -1.38
C THR A 3 14.80 -6.11 -1.67
N GLY A 4 15.20 -7.11 -2.47
CA GLY A 4 14.36 -8.27 -2.73
C GLY A 4 13.99 -9.02 -1.45
N LYS A 5 14.95 -9.15 -0.54
CA LYS A 5 14.74 -9.81 0.76
C LYS A 5 13.74 -9.05 1.62
N GLN A 6 13.85 -7.73 1.65
CA GLN A 6 12.93 -6.88 2.42
C GLN A 6 11.53 -6.95 1.84
N ARG A 7 11.41 -6.92 0.51
CA ARG A 7 10.11 -7.02 -0.15
C ARG A 7 9.45 -8.37 0.13
N SER A 8 10.21 -9.46 0.07
CA SER A 8 9.68 -10.79 0.38
C SER A 8 9.16 -10.86 1.81
N TYR A 9 9.89 -10.26 2.73
CA TYR A 9 9.47 -10.22 4.13
C TYR A 9 8.14 -9.47 4.29
N LEU A 10 8.02 -8.31 3.63
CA LEU A 10 6.79 -7.52 3.67
C LEU A 10 5.61 -8.26 3.03
N LYS A 11 5.85 -9.01 1.95
CA LYS A 11 4.79 -9.83 1.33
C LYS A 11 4.28 -10.87 2.31
N THR A 12 5.17 -11.49 3.07
CA THR A 12 4.79 -12.47 4.08
C THR A 12 3.91 -11.85 5.16
N LEU A 13 4.30 -10.67 5.65
CA LEU A 13 3.49 -9.95 6.63
C LEU A 13 2.13 -9.57 6.06
N ALA A 14 2.10 -9.16 4.79
CA ALA A 14 0.87 -8.70 4.15
C ALA A 14 -0.16 -9.81 4.00
N ASN A 15 0.26 -11.07 3.95
CA ASN A 15 -0.67 -12.20 3.84
C ASN A 15 -1.64 -12.27 5.02
N GLY A 16 -1.26 -11.74 6.17
CA GLY A 16 -2.12 -11.72 7.35
C GLY A 16 -2.95 -10.45 7.50
N LEU A 17 -2.80 -9.50 6.58
CA LEU A 17 -3.51 -8.24 6.68
C LEU A 17 -4.89 -8.30 6.00
N GLU A 18 -5.83 -7.60 6.61
CA GLU A 18 -7.13 -7.36 5.98
C GLU A 18 -7.03 -6.09 5.14
N ASP A 19 -7.97 -5.92 4.21
CA ASP A 19 -8.05 -4.71 3.41
C ASP A 19 -8.35 -3.52 4.33
N LEU A 20 -7.46 -2.55 4.36
CA LEU A 20 -7.64 -1.38 5.22
C LEU A 20 -8.73 -0.46 4.69
N MET A 21 -8.78 -0.31 3.38
CA MET A 21 -9.75 0.56 2.73
C MET A 21 -9.97 0.10 1.30
N GLN A 22 -10.98 0.69 0.65
CA GLN A 22 -11.33 0.37 -0.72
C GLN A 22 -11.33 1.64 -1.55
N ILE A 23 -10.85 1.54 -2.80
CA ILE A 23 -10.93 2.63 -3.76
C ILE A 23 -12.07 2.30 -4.71
N GLY A 24 -13.09 3.13 -4.71
CA GLY A 24 -14.27 2.90 -5.51
C GLY A 24 -14.31 3.71 -6.79
N LYS A 25 -15.54 3.95 -7.27
CA LYS A 25 -15.80 4.62 -8.53
C LYS A 25 -15.21 6.03 -8.61
N GLY A 26 -15.07 6.71 -7.47
CA GLY A 26 -14.48 8.05 -7.43
C GLY A 26 -12.99 8.07 -7.73
N GLY A 27 -12.34 6.93 -7.71
CA GLY A 27 -10.92 6.82 -8.02
C GLY A 27 -10.01 7.40 -6.96
N VAL A 28 -8.81 7.79 -7.39
CA VAL A 28 -7.78 8.33 -6.51
C VAL A 28 -7.96 9.84 -6.39
N THR A 29 -8.49 10.28 -5.26
CA THR A 29 -8.71 11.71 -4.97
C THR A 29 -7.68 12.18 -3.95
N GLU A 30 -7.61 13.51 -3.74
CA GLU A 30 -6.74 14.06 -2.69
C GLU A 30 -7.08 13.49 -1.32
N ASN A 31 -8.36 13.29 -1.05
CA ASN A 31 -8.81 12.72 0.21
C ASN A 31 -8.34 11.28 0.37
N VAL A 32 -8.40 10.48 -0.69
CA VAL A 32 -7.89 9.10 -0.67
C VAL A 32 -6.40 9.10 -0.40
N ILE A 33 -5.64 9.98 -1.06
CA ILE A 33 -4.19 10.09 -0.85
C ILE A 33 -3.88 10.43 0.60
N LYS A 34 -4.62 11.37 1.18
CA LYS A 34 -4.42 11.76 2.58
C LYS A 34 -4.70 10.60 3.52
N GLN A 35 -5.80 9.89 3.30
CA GLN A 35 -6.16 8.75 4.14
C GLN A 35 -5.08 7.67 4.09
N ILE A 36 -4.52 7.41 2.90
CA ILE A 36 -3.47 6.42 2.72
C ILE A 36 -2.20 6.87 3.44
N SER A 37 -1.82 8.13 3.31
CA SER A 37 -0.65 8.66 3.99
C SER A 37 -0.79 8.54 5.50
N ASP A 38 -1.95 8.90 6.04
CA ASP A 38 -2.21 8.79 7.48
C ASP A 38 -2.15 7.33 7.95
N ALA A 39 -2.70 6.41 7.14
CA ALA A 39 -2.67 4.99 7.47
C ALA A 39 -1.25 4.43 7.47
N LEU A 40 -0.42 4.85 6.51
CA LEU A 40 0.98 4.43 6.46
C LEU A 40 1.75 4.94 7.68
N GLU A 41 1.48 6.16 8.10
CA GLU A 41 2.12 6.70 9.30
C GLU A 41 1.72 5.91 10.55
N ALA A 42 0.48 5.43 10.60
CA ALA A 42 -0.02 4.68 11.76
C ALA A 42 0.38 3.21 11.74
N ARG A 43 0.49 2.59 10.57
CA ARG A 43 0.63 1.14 10.45
C ARG A 43 1.86 0.65 9.68
N GLU A 44 2.51 1.50 8.91
CA GLU A 44 3.65 1.23 8.03
C GLU A 44 3.35 0.31 6.84
N LEU A 45 2.58 -0.77 7.04
CA LEU A 45 2.24 -1.71 5.97
C LEU A 45 0.73 -1.80 5.84
N ILE A 46 0.20 -1.52 4.65
CA ILE A 46 -1.25 -1.51 4.43
C ILE A 46 -1.61 -2.25 3.16
N LYS A 47 -2.82 -2.80 3.15
CA LYS A 47 -3.40 -3.48 1.99
C LYS A 47 -4.65 -2.73 1.58
N ILE A 48 -4.78 -2.45 0.29
CA ILE A 48 -5.88 -1.67 -0.27
C ILE A 48 -6.54 -2.46 -1.40
N LYS A 49 -7.86 -2.42 -1.46
CA LYS A 49 -8.62 -3.09 -2.50
C LYS A 49 -9.19 -2.06 -3.47
N ILE A 50 -9.14 -2.36 -4.76
CA ILE A 50 -9.81 -1.57 -5.79
C ILE A 50 -11.10 -2.26 -6.16
N LEU A 51 -12.23 -1.53 -6.08
CA LEU A 51 -13.53 -2.10 -6.41
C LEU A 51 -13.66 -2.31 -7.91
N ASN A 52 -14.41 -3.35 -8.30
CA ASN A 52 -14.52 -3.77 -9.70
C ASN A 52 -15.06 -2.67 -10.63
N ASN A 53 -15.85 -1.76 -10.10
CA ASN A 53 -16.46 -0.72 -10.92
C ASN A 53 -15.62 0.55 -11.07
N SER A 54 -14.39 0.54 -10.57
CA SER A 54 -13.51 1.71 -10.61
C SER A 54 -12.75 1.85 -11.94
N MET A 55 -12.61 0.77 -12.69
CA MET A 55 -11.84 0.71 -13.93
C MET A 55 -10.34 1.00 -13.75
N LEU A 56 -9.85 0.94 -12.53
CA LEU A 56 -8.44 1.15 -12.22
C LEU A 56 -7.70 -0.18 -12.22
N GLU A 57 -6.45 -0.15 -12.68
CA GLU A 57 -5.57 -1.31 -12.61
C GLU A 57 -4.75 -1.24 -11.32
N ALA A 58 -4.74 -2.32 -10.54
CA ALA A 58 -4.13 -2.33 -9.20
C ALA A 58 -2.65 -1.93 -9.21
N LYS A 59 -1.86 -2.51 -10.11
CA LYS A 59 -0.43 -2.23 -10.15
C LYS A 59 -0.13 -0.77 -10.49
N ASN A 60 -0.78 -0.25 -11.52
CA ASN A 60 -0.57 1.14 -11.94
C ASN A 60 -1.02 2.12 -10.86
N THR A 61 -2.17 1.84 -10.26
CA THR A 61 -2.72 2.66 -9.18
C THR A 61 -1.80 2.64 -7.97
N ALA A 62 -1.29 1.46 -7.61
CA ALA A 62 -0.36 1.32 -6.49
C ALA A 62 0.91 2.15 -6.69
N ASN A 63 1.49 2.10 -7.90
CA ASN A 63 2.70 2.86 -8.19
C ASN A 63 2.44 4.36 -8.14
N GLU A 64 1.31 4.80 -8.68
CA GLU A 64 0.92 6.21 -8.67
C GLU A 64 0.76 6.72 -7.24
N ILE A 65 0.05 5.97 -6.41
CA ILE A 65 -0.16 6.34 -5.00
C ILE A 65 1.15 6.30 -4.23
N ALA A 66 1.95 5.26 -4.44
CA ALA A 66 3.23 5.12 -3.75
C ALA A 66 4.12 6.35 -4.00
N GLU A 67 4.17 6.81 -5.24
CA GLU A 67 4.93 8.00 -5.58
C GLU A 67 4.37 9.23 -4.86
N ALA A 68 3.05 9.38 -4.85
CA ALA A 68 2.41 10.54 -4.24
C ALA A 68 2.64 10.63 -2.74
N VAL A 69 2.68 9.50 -2.04
CA VAL A 69 2.84 9.47 -0.58
C VAL A 69 4.25 9.08 -0.14
N ARG A 70 5.17 8.93 -1.08
CA ARG A 70 6.56 8.53 -0.82
C ARG A 70 6.65 7.17 -0.14
N ALA A 71 5.83 6.23 -0.58
CA ALA A 71 5.82 4.87 -0.06
C ALA A 71 6.50 3.94 -1.06
N GLU A 72 6.77 2.72 -0.60
CA GLU A 72 7.32 1.67 -1.44
C GLU A 72 6.20 0.75 -1.92
N TYR A 73 6.21 0.43 -3.19
CA TYR A 73 5.31 -0.56 -3.76
C TYR A 73 5.79 -1.96 -3.35
N VAL A 74 4.93 -2.75 -2.72
CA VAL A 74 5.29 -4.09 -2.28
C VAL A 74 4.82 -5.16 -3.25
N GLN A 75 3.52 -5.19 -3.54
CA GLN A 75 2.96 -6.15 -4.48
C GLN A 75 1.54 -5.77 -4.88
N SER A 76 1.06 -6.39 -5.96
CA SER A 76 -0.35 -6.35 -6.31
C SER A 76 -0.80 -7.76 -6.66
N ILE A 77 -2.00 -8.14 -6.22
CA ILE A 77 -2.60 -9.45 -6.48
C ILE A 77 -4.06 -9.21 -6.80
N GLY A 78 -4.46 -9.52 -8.05
CA GLY A 78 -5.81 -9.26 -8.50
C GLY A 78 -6.13 -7.77 -8.42
N ASN A 79 -7.15 -7.42 -7.66
CA ASN A 79 -7.57 -6.03 -7.49
C ASN A 79 -7.09 -5.43 -6.16
N LYS A 80 -6.10 -6.03 -5.53
CA LYS A 80 -5.54 -5.53 -4.27
C LYS A 80 -4.07 -5.18 -4.43
N PHE A 81 -3.60 -4.24 -3.62
CA PHE A 81 -2.17 -3.92 -3.59
C PHE A 81 -1.71 -3.57 -2.18
N VAL A 82 -0.41 -3.68 -1.97
CA VAL A 82 0.22 -3.48 -0.67
C VAL A 82 1.30 -2.41 -0.80
N LEU A 83 1.29 -1.47 0.14
CA LEU A 83 2.27 -0.39 0.23
C LEU A 83 2.94 -0.40 1.59
N TYR A 84 4.19 0.07 1.63
CA TYR A 84 4.97 0.19 2.85
C TYR A 84 5.65 1.56 2.92
N ARG A 85 5.65 2.16 4.11
CA ARG A 85 6.44 3.37 4.38
C ARG A 85 6.82 3.36 5.85
N GLU A 86 8.11 3.56 6.13
CA GLU A 86 8.55 3.66 7.52
C GLU A 86 7.94 4.88 8.19
N SER A 87 7.37 4.68 9.38
CA SER A 87 6.77 5.77 10.13
C SER A 87 7.80 6.38 11.07
N LYS A 88 7.43 7.49 11.72
CA LYS A 88 8.30 8.13 12.71
C LYS A 88 8.57 7.19 13.87
N GLU A 89 7.58 6.40 14.26
CA GLU A 89 7.74 5.38 15.29
C GLU A 89 7.80 4.01 14.59
N LYS A 90 9.01 3.61 14.25
CA LYS A 90 9.24 2.39 13.51
C LYS A 90 8.61 1.17 14.17
N GLN A 91 7.74 0.47 13.45
CA GLN A 91 7.02 -0.69 13.94
C GLN A 91 7.54 -2.00 13.34
N ILE A 92 7.96 -1.96 12.08
CA ILE A 92 8.42 -3.15 11.36
C ILE A 92 9.93 -3.11 11.22
N ASN A 93 10.59 -4.17 11.67
CA ASN A 93 12.03 -4.31 11.53
C ASN A 93 12.33 -5.11 10.27
N LEU A 94 12.79 -4.42 9.24
CA LEU A 94 13.11 -5.08 7.98
C LEU A 94 14.42 -5.86 8.08
N PRO A 95 14.53 -7.02 7.41
CA PRO A 95 15.80 -7.74 7.35
C PRO A 95 16.81 -6.92 6.55
N LYS A 96 18.07 -7.07 6.90
CA LYS A 96 19.16 -6.36 6.22
C LYS A 96 19.57 -7.04 4.92
#